data_14aea7df84fdab04afa8d1fd69f91760
#
_entry.id   14aea7df84fdab04afa8d1fd69f91760
#
_cell.length_a   1.000
_cell.length_b   1.000
_cell.length_c   1.000
_cell.angle_alpha   90.00
_cell.angle_beta   90.00
_cell.angle_gamma   90.00
#
_symmetry.space_group_name_H-M   'P 1'
#
loop_
_entity.id
_entity.type
_entity.pdbx_description
1 polymer ?
#
loop_
_entity_poly.entity_id
_entity_poly.type
_entity_poly.pdbx_seq_one_letter_code
_entity_poly.pdbx_strand_id
1 'polypeptide(L)'
;KYYNVKHIHEIWPNLKIYVWGGVSLKPYRKGFDKLLGQPIHYLETYLASEGFFAFQDRPDSEGQRLQLNNGIFFEFVPFNAENFDSDGQMKANPATFTINE
;
A
#
# COMPACT_ATOMS: atom_id res chain seq x y z
N LYS A 1 6.17 22.84 -17.13
CA LYS A 1 6.58 23.73 -18.25
C LYS A 1 5.58 23.76 -19.42
N TYR A 2 4.85 22.66 -19.69
CA TYR A 2 3.93 22.60 -20.84
C TYR A 2 2.63 23.37 -20.62
N TYR A 3 2.11 23.33 -19.39
CA TYR A 3 0.77 23.87 -19.09
C TYR A 3 0.78 25.20 -18.32
N ASN A 4 1.92 25.70 -17.88
CA ASN A 4 2.07 26.94 -17.09
C ASN A 4 1.06 27.06 -15.93
N VAL A 5 0.82 25.93 -15.23
CA VAL A 5 -0.11 25.83 -14.09
C VAL A 5 0.65 25.66 -12.79
N LYS A 6 0.06 26.09 -11.68
CA LYS A 6 0.62 25.94 -10.34
C LYS A 6 0.22 24.60 -9.69
N HIS A 7 -0.98 24.15 -9.98
CA HIS A 7 -1.56 22.96 -9.35
C HIS A 7 -2.14 22.01 -10.39
N ILE A 8 -2.11 20.72 -10.07
CA ILE A 8 -2.67 19.65 -10.90
C ILE A 8 -4.16 19.86 -11.16
N HIS A 9 -4.91 20.40 -10.20
CA HIS A 9 -6.35 20.66 -10.34
C HIS A 9 -6.69 21.72 -11.38
N GLU A 10 -5.74 22.52 -11.83
CA GLU A 10 -5.95 23.41 -12.97
C GLU A 10 -6.07 22.65 -14.30
N ILE A 11 -5.51 21.42 -14.35
CA ILE A 11 -5.62 20.52 -15.51
C ILE A 11 -6.74 19.50 -15.28
N TRP A 12 -6.82 18.95 -14.07
CA TRP A 12 -7.80 17.92 -13.67
C TRP A 12 -8.66 18.39 -12.50
N PRO A 13 -9.66 19.27 -12.73
CA PRO A 13 -10.44 19.88 -11.66
C PRO A 13 -11.25 18.87 -10.84
N ASN A 14 -11.55 17.71 -11.42
CA ASN A 14 -12.32 16.64 -10.78
C ASN A 14 -11.46 15.52 -10.16
N LEU A 15 -10.15 15.70 -10.07
CA LEU A 15 -9.28 14.74 -9.40
C LEU A 15 -9.65 14.69 -7.92
N LYS A 16 -10.11 13.53 -7.44
CA LYS A 16 -10.56 13.30 -6.05
C LYS A 16 -9.81 12.18 -5.36
N ILE A 17 -9.25 11.25 -6.13
CA ILE A 17 -8.62 10.05 -5.59
C ILE A 17 -7.28 9.84 -6.31
N TYR A 18 -6.26 9.50 -5.52
CA TYR A 18 -4.99 9.01 -6.01
C TYR A 18 -4.76 7.60 -5.47
N VAL A 19 -4.69 6.63 -6.38
CA VAL A 19 -4.38 5.24 -6.03
C VAL A 19 -2.87 5.05 -6.09
N TRP A 20 -2.32 4.50 -5.04
CA TRP A 20 -0.89 4.32 -4.83
C TRP A 20 -0.53 2.86 -4.60
N GLY A 21 0.65 2.42 -5.07
CA GLY A 21 1.18 1.07 -4.84
C GLY A 21 2.70 1.07 -4.73
N GLY A 22 3.23 0.03 -4.09
CA GLY A 22 4.65 -0.23 -3.97
C GLY A 22 5.23 0.15 -2.62
N VAL A 23 5.54 1.43 -2.38
CA VAL A 23 6.15 1.89 -1.12
C VAL A 23 5.17 2.77 -0.33
N SER A 24 5.39 2.94 0.98
CA SER A 24 4.54 3.82 1.79
C SER A 24 4.52 5.25 1.25
N LEU A 25 3.32 5.82 1.11
CA LEU A 25 3.13 7.20 0.69
C LEU A 25 3.52 8.22 1.77
N LYS A 26 3.56 7.82 3.05
CA LYS A 26 3.76 8.74 4.20
C LYS A 26 4.91 9.74 4.01
N PRO A 27 6.12 9.34 3.59
CA PRO A 27 7.22 10.29 3.40
C PRO A 27 7.03 11.25 2.22
N TYR A 28 6.21 10.90 1.24
CA TYR A 28 6.00 11.67 0.01
C TYR A 28 4.75 12.55 0.05
N ARG A 29 3.80 12.27 0.93
CA ARG A 29 2.49 12.93 1.01
C ARG A 29 2.60 14.46 1.03
N LYS A 30 3.46 15.01 1.86
CA LYS A 30 3.66 16.47 1.94
C LYS A 30 4.15 17.11 0.63
N GLY A 31 4.89 16.35 -0.17
CA GLY A 31 5.33 16.78 -1.49
C GLY A 31 4.18 16.81 -2.50
N PHE A 32 3.36 15.74 -2.49
CA PHE A 32 2.18 15.67 -3.35
C PHE A 32 1.15 16.75 -3.01
N ASP A 33 0.86 16.96 -1.73
CA ASP A 33 -0.11 17.96 -1.27
C ASP A 33 0.22 19.38 -1.79
N LYS A 34 1.49 19.70 -1.97
CA LYS A 34 1.93 20.99 -2.54
C LYS A 34 1.61 21.13 -4.04
N LEU A 35 1.45 20.02 -4.74
CA LEU A 35 1.10 20.02 -6.17
C LEU A 35 -0.41 20.05 -6.40
N LEU A 36 -1.20 19.89 -5.35
CA LEU A 36 -2.65 19.85 -5.42
C LEU A 36 -3.25 21.23 -5.11
N GLY A 37 -4.28 21.61 -5.85
CA GLY A 37 -5.06 22.84 -5.59
C GLY A 37 -6.19 22.64 -4.59
N GLN A 38 -6.51 21.38 -4.26
CA GLN A 38 -7.53 21.00 -3.29
C GLN A 38 -7.21 19.60 -2.71
N PRO A 39 -7.74 19.25 -1.52
CA PRO A 39 -7.53 17.93 -0.93
C PRO A 39 -8.08 16.81 -1.79
N ILE A 40 -7.39 15.65 -1.77
CA ILE A 40 -7.81 14.41 -2.40
C ILE A 40 -7.68 13.25 -1.42
N HIS A 41 -8.33 12.12 -1.73
CA HIS A 41 -8.16 10.87 -1.00
C HIS A 41 -7.01 10.07 -1.58
N TYR A 42 -6.23 9.46 -0.69
CA TYR A 42 -5.17 8.52 -1.03
C TYR A 42 -5.61 7.12 -0.67
N LEU A 43 -5.46 6.18 -1.60
CA LEU A 43 -5.74 4.76 -1.39
C LEU A 43 -4.49 3.95 -1.72
N GLU A 44 -4.00 3.21 -0.74
CA GLU A 44 -2.89 2.28 -0.95
C GLU A 44 -3.37 0.93 -1.48
N THR A 45 -2.56 0.36 -2.36
CA THR A 45 -2.73 -1.00 -2.87
C THR A 45 -1.44 -1.78 -2.70
N TYR A 46 -1.57 -3.07 -2.43
CA TYR A 46 -0.46 -4.02 -2.43
C TYR A 46 -0.65 -5.02 -3.55
N LEU A 47 0.18 -4.89 -4.57
CA LEU A 47 0.20 -5.78 -5.73
C LEU A 47 1.66 -6.08 -6.12
N ALA A 48 1.86 -7.25 -6.71
CA ALA A 48 3.13 -7.69 -7.28
C ALA A 48 2.84 -8.49 -8.56
N SER A 49 3.88 -8.98 -9.23
CA SER A 49 3.73 -9.85 -10.42
C SER A 49 2.93 -11.12 -10.11
N GLU A 50 2.99 -11.60 -8.87
CA GLU A 50 2.32 -12.79 -8.37
C GLU A 50 0.82 -12.59 -8.13
N GLY A 51 0.37 -11.35 -7.95
CA GLY A 51 -1.04 -11.06 -7.74
C GLY A 51 -1.36 -9.76 -7.02
N PHE A 52 -2.64 -9.55 -6.81
CA PHE A 52 -3.20 -8.44 -6.05
C PHE A 52 -3.52 -8.90 -4.62
N PHE A 53 -2.77 -8.44 -3.64
CA PHE A 53 -2.82 -8.98 -2.28
C PHE A 53 -3.76 -8.21 -1.36
N ALA A 54 -3.68 -6.88 -1.37
CA ALA A 54 -4.42 -6.06 -0.43
C ALA A 54 -4.68 -4.65 -0.98
N PHE A 55 -5.66 -3.95 -0.41
CA PHE A 55 -5.89 -2.54 -0.66
C PHE A 55 -6.55 -1.85 0.54
N GLN A 56 -6.42 -0.54 0.62
CA GLN A 56 -7.22 0.25 1.54
C GLN A 56 -8.67 0.30 1.04
N ASP A 57 -9.59 -0.21 1.83
CA ASP A 57 -11.03 -0.19 1.55
C ASP A 57 -11.73 1.08 2.03
N ARG A 58 -11.00 1.94 2.75
CA ARG A 58 -11.48 3.23 3.26
C ARG A 58 -10.41 4.30 3.09
N PRO A 59 -10.79 5.51 2.65
CA PRO A 59 -9.86 6.62 2.57
C PRO A 59 -9.20 6.90 3.94
N ASP A 60 -7.91 7.19 3.90
CA ASP A 60 -7.11 7.58 5.06
C ASP A 60 -7.06 6.56 6.22
N SER A 61 -7.48 5.29 5.99
CA SER A 61 -7.32 4.21 6.97
C SER A 61 -5.85 3.85 7.16
N GLU A 62 -5.50 3.41 8.36
CA GLU A 62 -4.24 2.72 8.56
C GLU A 62 -4.40 1.23 8.20
N GLY A 63 -3.41 0.72 7.44
CA GLY A 63 -3.41 -0.66 6.98
C GLY A 63 -4.28 -0.92 5.75
N GLN A 64 -4.15 -2.11 5.21
CA GLN A 64 -4.80 -2.57 4.00
C GLN A 64 -5.59 -3.84 4.28
N ARG A 65 -6.69 -4.02 3.58
CA ARG A 65 -7.50 -5.22 3.67
C ARG A 65 -6.99 -6.30 2.72
N LEU A 66 -6.63 -7.44 3.29
CA LEU A 66 -6.17 -8.61 2.54
C LEU A 66 -7.30 -9.17 1.67
N GLN A 67 -6.98 -9.55 0.44
CA GLN A 67 -7.91 -10.12 -0.53
C GLN A 67 -7.86 -11.63 -0.48
N LEU A 68 -8.76 -12.24 0.30
CA LEU A 68 -8.76 -13.68 0.56
C LEU A 68 -9.39 -14.53 -0.54
N ASN A 69 -10.24 -13.92 -1.38
CA ASN A 69 -11.07 -14.65 -2.35
C ASN A 69 -10.59 -14.50 -3.80
N ASN A 70 -9.33 -14.14 -4.02
CA ASN A 70 -8.77 -13.90 -5.35
C ASN A 70 -7.88 -15.04 -5.88
N GLY A 71 -7.98 -16.23 -5.27
CA GLY A 71 -7.23 -17.43 -5.70
C GLY A 71 -5.80 -17.51 -5.18
N ILE A 72 -5.40 -16.63 -4.25
CA ILE A 72 -4.08 -16.67 -3.62
C ILE A 72 -4.20 -17.45 -2.30
N PHE A 73 -3.29 -18.40 -2.11
CA PHE A 73 -3.12 -19.10 -0.83
C PHE A 73 -2.16 -18.31 0.05
N PHE A 74 -2.56 -18.02 1.29
CA PHE A 74 -1.77 -17.26 2.25
C PHE A 74 -1.27 -18.15 3.38
N GLU A 75 0.04 -18.13 3.59
CA GLU A 75 0.70 -18.62 4.81
C GLU A 75 1.33 -17.44 5.54
N PHE A 76 1.17 -17.43 6.84
CA PHE A 76 1.69 -16.38 7.70
C PHE A 76 2.80 -16.93 8.59
N VAL A 77 3.91 -16.22 8.64
CA VAL A 77 5.04 -16.50 9.51
C VAL A 77 5.12 -15.39 10.56
N PRO A 78 4.93 -15.67 11.86
CA PRO A 78 5.10 -14.67 12.91
C PRO A 78 6.49 -14.07 12.87
N PHE A 79 6.57 -12.73 12.83
CA PHE A 79 7.85 -12.02 12.83
C PHE A 79 8.41 -11.95 14.26
N ASN A 80 9.16 -12.98 14.64
CA ASN A 80 9.78 -13.13 15.95
C ASN A 80 11.15 -13.80 15.85
N ALA A 81 11.88 -13.87 16.97
CA ALA A 81 13.21 -14.46 17.04
C ALA A 81 13.24 -15.99 16.83
N GLU A 82 12.11 -16.67 16.88
CA GLU A 82 12.01 -18.11 16.58
C GLU A 82 12.09 -18.37 15.08
N ASN A 83 11.45 -17.50 14.29
CA ASN A 83 11.31 -17.64 12.84
C ASN A 83 12.31 -16.82 12.05
N PHE A 84 12.86 -15.74 12.62
CA PHE A 84 13.79 -14.83 11.95
C PHE A 84 15.08 -14.69 12.76
N ASP A 85 16.19 -14.47 12.07
CA ASP A 85 17.49 -14.16 12.68
C ASP A 85 17.65 -12.65 12.96
N SER A 86 18.82 -12.26 13.50
CA SER A 86 19.14 -10.88 13.85
C SER A 86 19.16 -9.94 12.64
N ASP A 87 19.36 -10.47 11.44
CA ASP A 87 19.43 -9.72 10.19
C ASP A 87 18.06 -9.66 9.48
N GLY A 88 17.03 -10.24 10.10
CA GLY A 88 15.67 -10.28 9.57
C GLY A 88 15.48 -11.34 8.47
N GLN A 89 16.40 -12.30 8.34
CA GLN A 89 16.26 -13.40 7.40
C GLN A 89 15.44 -14.54 8.01
N MET A 90 14.53 -15.08 7.22
CA MET A 90 13.70 -16.20 7.65
C MET A 90 14.55 -17.47 7.82
N LYS A 91 14.39 -18.16 8.95
CA LYS A 91 15.05 -19.43 9.23
C LYS A 91 14.50 -20.57 8.36
N ALA A 92 15.25 -21.65 8.25
CA ALA A 92 14.95 -22.75 7.32
C ALA A 92 13.59 -23.45 7.59
N ASN A 93 13.14 -23.49 8.83
CA ASN A 93 11.88 -24.15 9.23
C ASN A 93 11.06 -23.21 10.14
N PRO A 94 10.49 -22.13 9.60
CA PRO A 94 9.66 -21.23 10.39
C PRO A 94 8.32 -21.89 10.72
N ALA A 95 7.72 -21.51 11.83
CA ALA A 95 6.33 -21.88 12.10
C ALA A 95 5.42 -21.08 11.14
N THR A 96 4.56 -21.80 10.43
CA THR A 96 3.59 -21.20 9.49
C THR A 96 2.17 -21.42 9.96
N PHE A 97 1.31 -20.47 9.67
CA PHE A 97 -0.12 -20.52 10.02
C PHE A 97 -0.97 -20.16 8.80
N THR A 98 -2.11 -20.78 8.69
CA THR A 98 -3.13 -20.38 7.72
C THR A 98 -4.13 -19.41 8.33
N ILE A 99 -4.98 -18.82 7.52
CA ILE A 99 -5.92 -17.78 7.99
C ILE A 99 -6.97 -18.28 8.98
N ASN A 100 -7.14 -19.59 9.09
CA ASN A 100 -8.11 -20.22 9.99
C ASN A 100 -7.49 -20.67 11.33
N GLU A 101 -6.22 -20.43 11.53
CA GLU A 101 -5.45 -20.78 12.72
C GLU A 101 -5.02 -19.53 13.50
#